data_edc24772fd23bbd5af39310a48734571
#
_entry.id   edc24772fd23bbd5af39310a48734571
#
_cell.length_a   1.000
_cell.length_b   1.000
_cell.length_c   1.000
_cell.angle_alpha   90.00
_cell.angle_beta   90.00
_cell.angle_gamma   90.00
#
_symmetry.space_group_name_H-M   'P 1'
#
loop_
_entity.id
_entity.type
_entity.pdbx_description
1 polymer ?
#
loop_
_entity_poly.entity_id
_entity_poly.type
_entity_poly.pdbx_seq_one_letter_code
_entity_poly.pdbx_strand_id
1 'polypeptide(L)'
;WVYLLISSTLQGAVWAFLMPARQALIPELVGKRELSNAIALNAAGMSAMTLIAPTIAGVVYAIWGVGIVYIIIASLAVAGLILTSMVQVTSIVRRVEHKAMSSDIMQGLKYVIQSPIIRVLILVGIVSALLIMPIRFLLPVLVVDVYDLRVDALGILLSAMGVGALVGSLFIAWVGRWKRGGILIFGTFASGVAMLLLAILPFYIAGILIMLILGLGDAARRGLNQALIMDQVSDAYRGRVMSIYMMNFGLMPLAILPAGIATQY
;
A
#
# COMPACT_ATOMS: atom_id res chain seq x y z
N TRP A 1 17.30 18.24 -10.51
CA TRP A 1 17.19 16.78 -10.55
C TRP A 1 18.01 16.10 -9.45
N VAL A 2 19.26 16.49 -9.22
CA VAL A 2 20.14 15.89 -8.22
C VAL A 2 19.55 15.95 -6.82
N TYR A 3 19.00 17.09 -6.40
CA TYR A 3 18.34 17.23 -5.08
C TYR A 3 17.12 16.30 -4.93
N LEU A 4 16.35 16.11 -6.01
CA LEU A 4 15.20 15.20 -6.00
C LEU A 4 15.64 13.73 -5.89
N LEU A 5 16.73 13.34 -6.56
CA LEU A 5 17.29 12.01 -6.45
C LEU A 5 17.84 11.74 -5.04
N ILE A 6 18.56 12.69 -4.46
CA ILE A 6 19.09 12.56 -3.10
C ILE A 6 17.94 12.46 -2.09
N SER A 7 16.94 13.34 -2.17
CA SER A 7 15.82 13.33 -1.24
C SER A 7 14.98 12.05 -1.35
N SER A 8 14.70 11.57 -2.56
CA SER A 8 13.95 10.32 -2.78
C SER A 8 14.72 9.09 -2.30
N THR A 9 16.04 9.06 -2.49
CA THR A 9 16.90 7.97 -1.99
C THR A 9 16.93 7.96 -0.46
N LEU A 10 17.12 9.11 0.18
CA LEU A 10 17.08 9.23 1.64
C LEU A 10 15.71 8.85 2.19
N GLN A 11 14.62 9.30 1.56
CA GLN A 11 13.27 8.94 1.96
C GLN A 11 13.03 7.45 1.83
N GLY A 12 13.47 6.82 0.73
CA GLY A 12 13.37 5.38 0.55
C GLY A 12 14.13 4.59 1.62
N ALA A 13 15.35 5.03 1.96
CA ALA A 13 16.14 4.42 3.03
C ALA A 13 15.43 4.55 4.39
N VAL A 14 14.93 5.73 4.74
CA VAL A 14 14.17 5.95 5.99
C VAL A 14 12.94 5.04 6.05
N TRP A 15 12.19 4.93 4.97
CA TRP A 15 11.01 4.07 4.91
C TRP A 15 11.34 2.59 5.08
N ALA A 16 12.46 2.13 4.50
CA ALA A 16 12.90 0.74 4.62
C ALA A 16 13.17 0.31 6.08
N PHE A 17 13.64 1.23 6.92
CA PHE A 17 13.85 0.97 8.35
C PHE A 17 12.62 1.27 9.20
N LEU A 18 11.89 2.34 8.89
CA LEU A 18 10.77 2.81 9.69
C LEU A 18 9.58 1.83 9.68
N MET A 19 9.27 1.25 8.52
CA MET A 19 8.11 0.37 8.39
C MET A 19 8.21 -0.92 9.19
N PRO A 20 9.30 -1.71 9.11
CA PRO A 20 9.43 -2.91 9.94
C PRO A 20 9.56 -2.58 11.43
N ALA A 21 10.26 -1.50 11.80
CA ALA A 21 10.38 -1.07 13.19
C ALA A 21 9.00 -0.73 13.79
N ARG A 22 8.17 0.02 13.04
CA ARG A 22 6.82 0.39 13.46
C ARG A 22 5.90 -0.83 13.59
N GLN A 23 6.00 -1.81 12.70
CA GLN A 23 5.22 -3.04 12.79
C GLN A 23 5.65 -3.93 13.97
N ALA A 24 6.94 -3.96 14.27
CA ALA A 24 7.47 -4.70 15.41
C ALA A 24 7.05 -4.07 16.75
N LEU A 25 6.84 -2.74 16.79
CA LEU A 25 6.46 -2.02 17.99
C LEU A 25 5.01 -2.33 18.41
N ILE A 26 4.09 -2.56 17.47
CA ILE A 26 2.67 -2.79 17.79
C ILE A 26 2.48 -3.95 18.82
N PRO A 27 3.05 -5.15 18.61
CA PRO A 27 2.92 -6.26 19.56
C PRO A 27 3.56 -5.99 20.93
N GLU A 28 4.55 -5.09 20.98
CA GLU A 28 5.24 -4.74 22.24
C GLU A 28 4.44 -3.73 23.07
N LEU A 29 3.64 -2.89 22.42
CA LEU A 29 2.80 -1.89 23.07
C LEU A 29 1.50 -2.45 23.62
N VAL A 30 0.96 -3.49 22.96
CA VAL A 30 -0.31 -4.10 23.34
C VAL A 30 -0.11 -5.57 23.67
N GLY A 31 -0.71 -6.05 24.74
CA GLY A 31 -0.66 -7.46 25.10
C GLY A 31 -1.29 -8.34 24.00
N LYS A 32 -1.01 -9.63 24.03
CA LYS A 32 -1.51 -10.62 23.03
C LYS A 32 -3.05 -10.56 22.83
N ARG A 33 -3.78 -10.17 23.88
CA ARG A 33 -5.25 -10.10 23.86
C ARG A 33 -5.75 -8.96 22.99
N GLU A 34 -5.04 -7.82 22.96
CA GLU A 34 -5.44 -6.61 22.24
C GLU A 34 -4.76 -6.46 20.87
N LEU A 35 -3.85 -7.38 20.54
CA LEU A 35 -3.05 -7.29 19.30
C LEU A 35 -3.90 -7.21 18.03
N SER A 36 -4.98 -7.99 17.95
CA SER A 36 -5.89 -7.98 16.80
C SER A 36 -6.57 -6.62 16.63
N ASN A 37 -7.01 -6.02 17.73
CA ASN A 37 -7.63 -4.69 17.75
C ASN A 37 -6.64 -3.60 17.36
N ALA A 38 -5.41 -3.67 17.87
CA ALA A 38 -4.35 -2.71 17.53
C ALA A 38 -3.98 -2.75 16.04
N ILE A 39 -3.87 -3.95 15.46
CA ILE A 39 -3.62 -4.12 14.02
C ILE A 39 -4.79 -3.57 13.21
N ALA A 40 -6.04 -3.86 13.61
CA ALA A 40 -7.22 -3.36 12.94
C ALA A 40 -7.31 -1.82 13.00
N LEU A 41 -7.03 -1.23 14.15
CA LEU A 41 -7.02 0.23 14.35
C LEU A 41 -5.92 0.91 13.50
N ASN A 42 -4.72 0.33 13.46
CA ASN A 42 -3.64 0.82 12.60
C ASN A 42 -4.03 0.77 11.12
N ALA A 43 -4.65 -0.32 10.66
CA ALA A 43 -5.13 -0.46 9.30
C ALA A 43 -6.24 0.54 8.96
N ALA A 44 -7.18 0.77 9.89
CA ALA A 44 -8.25 1.76 9.73
C ALA A 44 -7.67 3.18 9.64
N GLY A 45 -6.70 3.53 10.49
CA GLY A 45 -6.00 4.81 10.44
C GLY A 45 -5.28 5.04 9.11
N MET A 46 -4.58 4.04 8.58
CA MET A 46 -3.94 4.13 7.27
C MET A 46 -4.96 4.30 6.13
N SER A 47 -6.09 3.60 6.20
CA SER A 47 -7.16 3.72 5.20
C SER A 47 -7.81 5.11 5.24
N ALA A 48 -8.08 5.63 6.42
CA ALA A 48 -8.61 7.00 6.60
C ALA A 48 -7.65 8.05 6.06
N MET A 49 -6.34 7.92 6.31
CA MET A 49 -5.34 8.84 5.75
C MET A 49 -5.22 8.73 4.24
N THR A 50 -5.38 7.55 3.65
CA THR A 50 -5.38 7.37 2.19
C THR A 50 -6.55 8.13 1.54
N LEU A 51 -7.68 8.24 2.24
CA LEU A 51 -8.85 9.01 1.78
C LEU A 51 -8.67 10.51 1.99
N ILE A 52 -8.26 10.93 3.18
CA ILE A 52 -8.32 12.33 3.63
C ILE A 52 -7.09 13.12 3.16
N ALA A 53 -5.89 12.52 3.24
CA ALA A 53 -4.65 13.24 3.00
C ALA A 53 -4.53 13.85 1.58
N PRO A 54 -4.91 13.17 0.47
CA PRO A 54 -4.83 13.78 -0.85
C PRO A 54 -5.74 15.00 -1.02
N THR A 55 -6.93 14.96 -0.43
CA THR A 55 -7.89 16.08 -0.47
C THR A 55 -7.34 17.28 0.29
N ILE A 56 -6.86 17.07 1.52
CA ILE A 56 -6.25 18.14 2.32
C ILE A 56 -5.02 18.71 1.59
N ALA A 57 -4.14 17.84 1.11
CA ALA A 57 -2.95 18.27 0.39
C ALA A 57 -3.28 19.08 -0.87
N GLY A 58 -4.31 18.65 -1.63
CA GLY A 58 -4.78 19.37 -2.81
C GLY A 58 -5.33 20.76 -2.48
N VAL A 59 -6.16 20.89 -1.44
CA VAL A 59 -6.70 22.18 -0.98
C VAL A 59 -5.60 23.10 -0.46
N VAL A 60 -4.70 22.58 0.37
CA VAL A 60 -3.57 23.37 0.91
C VAL A 60 -2.67 23.86 -0.22
N TYR A 61 -2.38 23.00 -1.18
CA TYR A 61 -1.58 23.34 -2.35
C TYR A 61 -2.25 24.45 -3.18
N ALA A 62 -3.56 24.34 -3.41
CA ALA A 62 -4.30 25.33 -4.22
C ALA A 62 -4.36 26.71 -3.57
N ILE A 63 -4.44 26.78 -2.23
CA ILE A 63 -4.60 28.06 -1.50
C ILE A 63 -3.25 28.69 -1.15
N TRP A 64 -2.29 27.92 -0.67
CA TRP A 64 -1.03 28.40 -0.08
C TRP A 64 0.23 27.96 -0.83
N GLY A 65 0.08 27.14 -1.86
CA GLY A 65 1.20 26.66 -2.67
C GLY A 65 2.01 25.52 -2.01
N VAL A 66 3.00 25.05 -2.77
CA VAL A 66 3.80 23.86 -2.42
C VAL A 66 4.61 24.03 -1.13
N GLY A 67 5.09 25.24 -0.82
CA GLY A 67 5.91 25.51 0.36
C GLY A 67 5.20 25.17 1.68
N ILE A 68 3.94 25.57 1.81
CA ILE A 68 3.12 25.29 3.01
C ILE A 68 2.86 23.80 3.15
N VAL A 69 2.63 23.07 2.04
CA VAL A 69 2.47 21.60 2.08
C VAL A 69 3.70 20.93 2.70
N TYR A 70 4.91 21.34 2.28
CA TYR A 70 6.15 20.79 2.87
C TYR A 70 6.34 21.17 4.34
N ILE A 71 5.96 22.39 4.74
CA ILE A 71 6.02 22.80 6.15
C ILE A 71 5.07 21.95 7.00
N ILE A 72 3.85 21.70 6.52
CA ILE A 72 2.90 20.80 7.23
C ILE A 72 3.47 19.39 7.34
N ILE A 73 4.01 18.83 6.25
CA ILE A 73 4.62 17.49 6.27
C ILE A 73 5.76 17.43 7.29
N ALA A 74 6.66 18.42 7.29
CA ALA A 74 7.76 18.50 8.24
C ALA A 74 7.27 18.61 9.69
N SER A 75 6.27 19.46 9.94
CA SER A 75 5.67 19.63 11.29
C SER A 75 5.03 18.32 11.79
N LEU A 76 4.29 17.62 10.92
CA LEU A 76 3.70 16.31 11.27
C LEU A 76 4.78 15.25 11.52
N ALA A 77 5.89 15.26 10.77
CA ALA A 77 7.00 14.36 10.99
C ALA A 77 7.67 14.60 12.35
N VAL A 78 7.90 15.87 12.71
CA VAL A 78 8.43 16.26 14.03
C VAL A 78 7.47 15.86 15.15
N ALA A 79 6.18 16.14 15.01
CA ALA A 79 5.17 15.70 15.97
C ALA A 79 5.15 14.17 16.12
N GLY A 80 5.24 13.42 15.02
CA GLY A 80 5.36 11.97 15.05
C GLY A 80 6.60 11.47 15.78
N LEU A 81 7.75 12.14 15.60
CA LEU A 81 8.99 11.83 16.30
C LEU A 81 8.83 12.06 17.82
N ILE A 82 8.27 13.21 18.22
CA ILE A 82 8.03 13.53 19.62
C ILE A 82 7.10 12.49 20.27
N LEU A 83 5.96 12.20 19.62
CA LEU A 83 5.01 11.20 20.12
C LEU A 83 5.64 9.81 20.25
N THR A 84 6.45 9.42 19.27
CA THR A 84 7.12 8.11 19.31
C THR A 84 8.20 8.07 20.41
N SER A 85 8.91 9.16 20.65
CA SER A 85 9.91 9.24 21.73
C SER A 85 9.30 9.17 23.15
N MET A 86 8.02 9.53 23.28
CA MET A 86 7.29 9.43 24.56
C MET A 86 6.78 8.00 24.85
N VAL A 87 6.85 7.11 23.86
CA VAL A 87 6.41 5.72 24.02
C VAL A 87 7.45 4.95 24.83
N GLN A 88 7.08 4.53 26.05
CA GLN A 88 7.91 3.68 26.88
C GLN A 88 7.73 2.22 26.44
N VAL A 89 8.74 1.68 25.77
CA VAL A 89 8.79 0.26 25.42
C VAL A 89 9.46 -0.48 26.56
N THR A 90 8.73 -1.31 27.27
CA THR A 90 9.32 -2.25 28.23
C THR A 90 9.96 -3.37 27.42
N SER A 91 11.19 -3.16 26.99
CA SER A 91 11.93 -4.09 26.17
C SER A 91 12.20 -5.39 26.92
N ILE A 92 11.34 -6.38 26.70
CA ILE A 92 11.75 -7.76 26.89
C ILE A 92 12.62 -8.08 25.66
N VAL A 93 13.92 -7.87 25.81
CA VAL A 93 14.92 -8.32 24.82
C VAL A 93 14.81 -9.84 24.73
N ARG A 94 13.87 -10.29 23.91
CA ARG A 94 13.85 -11.68 23.49
C ARG A 94 15.06 -11.84 22.59
N ARG A 95 16.13 -12.42 23.13
CA ARG A 95 17.28 -12.88 22.36
C ARG A 95 16.74 -13.80 21.27
N VAL A 96 16.47 -13.26 20.09
CA VAL A 96 16.21 -14.04 18.90
C VAL A 96 17.57 -14.64 18.55
N GLU A 97 17.72 -15.95 18.70
CA GLU A 97 18.87 -16.66 18.12
C GLU A 97 18.93 -16.29 16.64
N HIS A 98 19.99 -15.57 16.28
CA HIS A 98 20.26 -15.19 14.90
C HIS A 98 20.60 -16.45 14.08
N LYS A 99 19.59 -17.19 13.66
CA LYS A 99 19.74 -18.05 12.48
C LYS A 99 19.99 -17.12 11.29
N ALA A 100 20.98 -17.46 10.48
CA ALA A 100 21.39 -16.64 9.35
C ALA A 100 20.15 -16.24 8.53
N MET A 101 19.93 -14.96 8.31
CA MET A 101 18.79 -14.38 7.59
C MET A 101 18.55 -15.06 6.22
N SER A 102 19.64 -15.48 5.56
CA SER A 102 19.59 -16.25 4.31
C SER A 102 18.91 -17.62 4.46
N SER A 103 19.12 -18.30 5.60
CA SER A 103 18.47 -19.59 5.89
C SER A 103 16.95 -19.41 6.08
N ASP A 104 16.51 -18.35 6.73
CA ASP A 104 15.09 -18.07 6.95
C ASP A 104 14.36 -17.70 5.65
N ILE A 105 14.99 -16.90 4.79
CA ILE A 105 14.46 -16.59 3.46
C ILE A 105 14.35 -17.85 2.60
N MET A 106 15.40 -18.68 2.59
CA MET A 106 15.40 -19.92 1.80
C MET A 106 14.32 -20.91 2.27
N GLN A 107 14.13 -21.05 3.58
CA GLN A 107 13.07 -21.89 4.14
C GLN A 107 11.67 -21.35 3.81
N GLY A 108 11.48 -20.05 3.89
CA GLY A 108 10.24 -19.38 3.47
C GLY A 108 9.95 -19.62 1.99
N LEU A 109 10.96 -19.44 1.12
CA LEU A 109 10.84 -19.64 -0.32
C LEU A 109 10.50 -21.10 -0.66
N LYS A 110 11.19 -22.06 -0.03
CA LYS A 110 10.89 -23.48 -0.19
C LYS A 110 9.45 -23.81 0.21
N TYR A 111 8.96 -23.24 1.33
CA TYR A 111 7.59 -23.42 1.78
C TYR A 111 6.56 -22.85 0.78
N VAL A 112 6.82 -21.66 0.21
CA VAL A 112 5.99 -21.06 -0.82
C VAL A 112 5.92 -21.91 -2.08
N ILE A 113 7.08 -22.42 -2.55
CA ILE A 113 7.15 -23.26 -3.75
C ILE A 113 6.40 -24.58 -3.56
N GLN A 114 6.47 -25.17 -2.37
CA GLN A 114 5.81 -26.45 -2.03
C GLN A 114 4.30 -26.31 -1.82
N SER A 115 3.80 -25.11 -1.53
CA SER A 115 2.39 -24.85 -1.26
C SER A 115 1.72 -24.19 -2.47
N PRO A 116 0.97 -24.91 -3.32
CA PRO A 116 0.42 -24.35 -4.56
C PRO A 116 -0.51 -23.17 -4.33
N ILE A 117 -1.32 -23.18 -3.26
CA ILE A 117 -2.23 -22.09 -2.93
C ILE A 117 -1.46 -20.82 -2.56
N ILE A 118 -0.45 -20.94 -1.69
CA ILE A 118 0.36 -19.79 -1.23
C ILE A 118 1.16 -19.22 -2.40
N ARG A 119 1.70 -20.07 -3.26
CA ARG A 119 2.40 -19.66 -4.48
C ARG A 119 1.50 -18.83 -5.39
N VAL A 120 0.27 -19.28 -5.63
CA VAL A 120 -0.70 -18.53 -6.45
C VAL A 120 -1.05 -17.20 -5.79
N LEU A 121 -1.30 -17.16 -4.49
CA LEU A 121 -1.61 -15.91 -3.78
C LEU A 121 -0.45 -14.91 -3.85
N ILE A 122 0.78 -15.36 -3.68
CA ILE A 122 1.97 -14.50 -3.81
C ILE A 122 2.12 -14.01 -5.26
N LEU A 123 1.96 -14.87 -6.26
CA LEU A 123 2.01 -14.48 -7.67
C LEU A 123 0.93 -13.45 -8.02
N VAL A 124 -0.32 -13.66 -7.55
CA VAL A 124 -1.40 -12.68 -7.72
C VAL A 124 -1.02 -11.35 -7.06
N GLY A 125 -0.41 -11.37 -5.89
CA GLY A 125 0.10 -10.17 -5.21
C GLY A 125 1.16 -9.44 -6.04
N ILE A 126 2.18 -10.14 -6.53
CA ILE A 126 3.28 -9.61 -7.34
C ILE A 126 2.75 -9.02 -8.67
N VAL A 127 2.03 -9.82 -9.45
CA VAL A 127 1.51 -9.40 -10.76
C VAL A 127 0.59 -8.20 -10.62
N SER A 128 -0.31 -8.22 -9.64
CA SER A 128 -1.20 -7.08 -9.41
C SER A 128 -0.45 -5.83 -8.94
N ALA A 129 0.59 -5.97 -8.11
CA ALA A 129 1.40 -4.84 -7.69
C ALA A 129 2.15 -4.22 -8.87
N LEU A 130 2.76 -5.04 -9.73
CA LEU A 130 3.48 -4.59 -10.92
C LEU A 130 2.57 -3.91 -11.94
N LEU A 131 1.31 -4.34 -12.08
CA LEU A 131 0.37 -3.78 -13.05
C LEU A 131 -0.36 -2.53 -12.52
N ILE A 132 -0.79 -2.53 -11.26
CA ILE A 132 -1.68 -1.48 -10.71
C ILE A 132 -0.89 -0.31 -10.10
N MET A 133 0.28 -0.58 -9.51
CA MET A 133 1.07 0.47 -8.84
C MET A 133 1.53 1.60 -9.75
N PRO A 134 2.00 1.36 -11.00
CA PRO A 134 2.48 2.42 -11.88
C PRO A 134 1.43 3.48 -12.17
N ILE A 135 0.13 3.13 -12.13
CA ILE A 135 -0.95 4.08 -12.44
C ILE A 135 -0.92 5.32 -11.56
N ARG A 136 -0.55 5.18 -10.27
CA ARG A 136 -0.46 6.32 -9.35
C ARG A 136 0.59 7.33 -9.78
N PHE A 137 1.64 6.88 -10.45
CA PHE A 137 2.73 7.72 -10.96
C PHE A 137 2.39 8.30 -12.33
N LEU A 138 1.51 7.63 -13.09
CA LEU A 138 1.04 8.10 -14.39
C LEU A 138 -0.18 9.03 -14.30
N LEU A 139 -0.88 9.05 -13.16
CA LEU A 139 -2.06 9.92 -12.96
C LEU A 139 -1.80 11.40 -13.24
N PRO A 140 -0.67 12.03 -12.85
CA PRO A 140 -0.39 13.42 -13.21
C PRO A 140 -0.33 13.64 -14.72
N VAL A 141 0.29 12.71 -15.46
CA VAL A 141 0.38 12.74 -16.93
C VAL A 141 -1.03 12.61 -17.54
N LEU A 142 -1.83 11.67 -17.04
CA LEU A 142 -3.21 11.47 -17.47
C LEU A 142 -4.08 12.72 -17.28
N VAL A 143 -3.91 13.40 -16.14
CA VAL A 143 -4.69 14.61 -15.81
C VAL A 143 -4.31 15.78 -16.73
N VAL A 144 -3.03 15.98 -16.99
CA VAL A 144 -2.53 17.11 -17.76
C VAL A 144 -2.65 16.85 -19.26
N ASP A 145 -2.17 15.71 -19.75
CA ASP A 145 -1.99 15.47 -21.18
C ASP A 145 -3.23 14.82 -21.82
N VAL A 146 -4.05 14.10 -21.06
CA VAL A 146 -5.24 13.41 -21.62
C VAL A 146 -6.54 14.14 -21.26
N TYR A 147 -6.67 14.60 -20.02
CA TYR A 147 -7.89 15.30 -19.59
C TYR A 147 -7.81 16.82 -19.79
N ASP A 148 -6.64 17.36 -20.15
CA ASP A 148 -6.38 18.81 -20.33
C ASP A 148 -6.82 19.63 -19.11
N LEU A 149 -6.52 19.10 -17.91
CA LEU A 149 -6.89 19.70 -16.64
C LEU A 149 -5.66 20.08 -15.82
N ARG A 150 -5.86 20.97 -14.86
CA ARG A 150 -4.81 21.37 -13.94
C ARG A 150 -4.54 20.27 -12.91
N VAL A 151 -3.32 20.27 -12.35
CA VAL A 151 -2.83 19.26 -11.40
C VAL A 151 -3.71 19.14 -10.14
N ASP A 152 -4.47 20.15 -9.77
CA ASP A 152 -5.43 20.12 -8.66
C ASP A 152 -6.53 19.05 -8.86
N ALA A 153 -6.92 18.76 -10.11
CA ALA A 153 -7.84 17.67 -10.43
C ALA A 153 -7.33 16.28 -10.02
N LEU A 154 -6.00 16.09 -9.89
CA LEU A 154 -5.39 14.86 -9.40
C LEU A 154 -5.87 14.49 -7.99
N GLY A 155 -6.06 15.51 -7.12
CA GLY A 155 -6.55 15.29 -5.76
C GLY A 155 -7.91 14.59 -5.72
N ILE A 156 -8.83 14.95 -6.64
CA ILE A 156 -10.16 14.34 -6.74
C ILE A 156 -10.07 12.88 -7.18
N LEU A 157 -9.22 12.56 -8.17
CA LEU A 157 -9.02 11.19 -8.64
C LEU A 157 -8.45 10.29 -7.52
N LEU A 158 -7.44 10.77 -6.80
CA LEU A 158 -6.86 10.06 -5.67
C LEU A 158 -7.86 9.90 -4.51
N SER A 159 -8.70 10.91 -4.26
CA SER A 159 -9.77 10.84 -3.26
C SER A 159 -10.84 9.82 -3.65
N ALA A 160 -11.26 9.78 -4.92
CA ALA A 160 -12.19 8.77 -5.42
C ALA A 160 -11.64 7.35 -5.23
N MET A 161 -10.35 7.14 -5.51
CA MET A 161 -9.68 5.88 -5.23
C MET A 161 -9.67 5.55 -3.72
N GLY A 162 -9.46 6.55 -2.87
CA GLY A 162 -9.51 6.41 -1.41
C GLY A 162 -10.92 6.02 -0.91
N VAL A 163 -11.97 6.66 -1.43
CA VAL A 163 -13.37 6.29 -1.15
C VAL A 163 -13.64 4.86 -1.55
N GLY A 164 -13.23 4.46 -2.77
CA GLY A 164 -13.34 3.09 -3.23
C GLY A 164 -12.65 2.08 -2.30
N ALA A 165 -11.43 2.39 -1.87
CA ALA A 165 -10.67 1.55 -0.94
C ALA A 165 -11.35 1.44 0.43
N LEU A 166 -11.91 2.52 0.94
CA LEU A 166 -12.67 2.52 2.20
C LEU A 166 -13.92 1.63 2.09
N VAL A 167 -14.75 1.86 1.07
CA VAL A 167 -15.96 1.07 0.81
C VAL A 167 -15.60 -0.40 0.63
N GLY A 168 -14.55 -0.70 -0.13
CA GLY A 168 -14.05 -2.06 -0.35
C GLY A 168 -13.60 -2.73 0.94
N SER A 169 -12.89 -2.03 1.81
CA SER A 169 -12.44 -2.58 3.09
C SER A 169 -13.60 -2.87 4.05
N LEU A 170 -14.59 -1.97 4.10
CA LEU A 170 -15.82 -2.17 4.88
C LEU A 170 -16.64 -3.35 4.35
N PHE A 171 -16.77 -3.47 3.03
CA PHE A 171 -17.43 -4.59 2.39
C PHE A 171 -16.77 -5.93 2.74
N ILE A 172 -15.43 -6.00 2.70
CA ILE A 172 -14.68 -7.19 3.10
C ILE A 172 -14.91 -7.53 4.58
N ALA A 173 -14.91 -6.53 5.45
CA ALA A 173 -15.18 -6.72 6.87
C ALA A 173 -16.59 -7.28 7.11
N TRP A 174 -17.58 -6.79 6.35
CA TRP A 174 -18.96 -7.25 6.42
C TRP A 174 -19.15 -8.68 5.92
N VAL A 175 -18.51 -9.05 4.79
CA VAL A 175 -18.57 -10.41 4.21
C VAL A 175 -17.87 -11.43 5.11
N GLY A 176 -16.94 -11.02 5.94
CA GLY A 176 -16.24 -11.88 6.89
C GLY A 176 -15.38 -12.95 6.21
N ARG A 177 -15.61 -14.24 6.55
CA ARG A 177 -14.82 -15.37 6.02
C ARG A 177 -15.40 -16.01 4.76
N TRP A 178 -16.58 -15.59 4.33
CA TRP A 178 -17.31 -16.25 3.26
C TRP A 178 -16.79 -15.85 1.86
N LYS A 179 -16.53 -16.82 1.01
CA LYS A 179 -16.11 -16.64 -0.41
C LYS A 179 -14.92 -15.69 -0.66
N ARG A 180 -14.00 -15.55 0.29
CA ARG A 180 -12.84 -14.64 0.19
C ARG A 180 -12.04 -14.79 -1.10
N GLY A 181 -11.80 -16.04 -1.56
CA GLY A 181 -11.08 -16.31 -2.80
C GLY A 181 -11.83 -15.80 -4.05
N GLY A 182 -13.16 -15.98 -4.10
CA GLY A 182 -13.98 -15.47 -5.19
C GLY A 182 -13.98 -13.94 -5.27
N ILE A 183 -14.07 -13.27 -4.12
CA ILE A 183 -14.01 -11.80 -4.03
C ILE A 183 -12.64 -11.29 -4.47
N LEU A 184 -11.56 -11.98 -4.10
CA LEU A 184 -10.20 -11.63 -4.55
C LEU A 184 -10.07 -11.72 -6.08
N ILE A 185 -10.55 -12.80 -6.69
CA ILE A 185 -10.50 -12.99 -8.15
C ILE A 185 -11.34 -11.92 -8.85
N PHE A 186 -12.59 -11.72 -8.40
CA PHE A 186 -13.48 -10.73 -8.97
C PHE A 186 -12.92 -9.30 -8.83
N GLY A 187 -12.41 -8.92 -7.66
CA GLY A 187 -11.80 -7.62 -7.41
C GLY A 187 -10.55 -7.37 -8.27
N THR A 188 -9.73 -8.41 -8.47
CA THR A 188 -8.55 -8.33 -9.34
C THR A 188 -8.96 -8.17 -10.80
N PHE A 189 -9.95 -8.95 -11.26
CA PHE A 189 -10.49 -8.86 -12.62
C PHE A 189 -11.13 -7.49 -12.88
N ALA A 190 -11.96 -7.01 -11.97
CA ALA A 190 -12.60 -5.69 -12.06
C ALA A 190 -11.55 -4.56 -12.12
N SER A 191 -10.46 -4.66 -11.35
CA SER A 191 -9.36 -3.71 -11.44
C SER A 191 -8.66 -3.75 -12.79
N GLY A 192 -8.46 -4.93 -13.38
CA GLY A 192 -7.88 -5.06 -14.72
C GLY A 192 -8.75 -4.41 -15.79
N VAL A 193 -10.06 -4.68 -15.77
CA VAL A 193 -11.03 -4.04 -16.68
C VAL A 193 -11.06 -2.53 -16.48
N ALA A 194 -11.07 -2.06 -15.22
CA ALA A 194 -11.04 -0.64 -14.90
C ALA A 194 -9.79 0.06 -15.47
N MET A 195 -8.62 -0.59 -15.42
CA MET A 195 -7.40 -0.05 -16.03
C MET A 195 -7.51 0.07 -17.54
N LEU A 196 -8.07 -0.94 -18.23
CA LEU A 196 -8.30 -0.88 -19.66
C LEU A 196 -9.27 0.24 -20.02
N LEU A 197 -10.35 0.41 -19.26
CA LEU A 197 -11.30 1.50 -19.46
C LEU A 197 -10.65 2.87 -19.25
N LEU A 198 -9.75 3.00 -18.28
CA LEU A 198 -9.02 4.24 -18.04
C LEU A 198 -8.12 4.63 -19.24
N ALA A 199 -7.56 3.65 -19.93
CA ALA A 199 -6.72 3.87 -21.11
C ALA A 199 -7.55 4.28 -22.34
N ILE A 200 -8.83 3.87 -22.40
CA ILE A 200 -9.69 4.08 -23.59
C ILE A 200 -10.56 5.33 -23.46
N LEU A 201 -10.96 5.69 -22.23
CA LEU A 201 -11.94 6.75 -21.98
C LEU A 201 -11.24 8.07 -21.59
N PRO A 202 -11.16 9.06 -22.50
CA PRO A 202 -10.49 10.35 -22.23
C PRO A 202 -11.40 11.35 -21.48
N PHE A 203 -12.34 10.86 -20.66
CA PHE A 203 -13.28 11.71 -19.92
C PHE A 203 -12.96 11.71 -18.43
N TYR A 204 -12.75 12.89 -17.86
CA TYR A 204 -12.41 13.04 -16.45
C TYR A 204 -13.43 12.42 -15.49
N ILE A 205 -14.75 12.58 -15.78
CA ILE A 205 -15.82 11.98 -14.97
C ILE A 205 -15.74 10.45 -15.00
N ALA A 206 -15.47 9.85 -16.16
CA ALA A 206 -15.22 8.41 -16.26
C ALA A 206 -13.98 8.02 -15.45
N GLY A 207 -12.92 8.83 -15.49
CA GLY A 207 -11.73 8.65 -14.66
C GLY A 207 -12.03 8.59 -13.16
N ILE A 208 -12.91 9.46 -12.63
CA ILE A 208 -13.34 9.44 -11.23
C ILE A 208 -14.04 8.11 -10.88
N LEU A 209 -14.98 7.67 -11.71
CA LEU A 209 -15.70 6.39 -11.48
C LEU A 209 -14.76 5.19 -11.56
N ILE A 210 -13.84 5.20 -12.51
CA ILE A 210 -12.84 4.14 -12.68
C ILE A 210 -11.88 4.11 -11.48
N MET A 211 -11.44 5.26 -10.96
CA MET A 211 -10.61 5.35 -9.76
C MET A 211 -11.32 4.78 -8.54
N LEU A 212 -12.63 5.00 -8.40
CA LEU A 212 -13.43 4.40 -7.33
C LEU A 212 -13.43 2.87 -7.43
N ILE A 213 -13.63 2.31 -8.64
CA ILE A 213 -13.58 0.87 -8.89
C ILE A 213 -12.18 0.30 -8.61
N LEU A 214 -11.13 1.00 -9.04
CA LEU A 214 -9.74 0.63 -8.76
C LEU A 214 -9.45 0.62 -7.25
N GLY A 215 -9.97 1.58 -6.51
CA GLY A 215 -9.86 1.62 -5.05
C GLY A 215 -10.55 0.43 -4.38
N LEU A 216 -11.78 0.11 -4.79
CA LEU A 216 -12.53 -1.08 -4.35
C LEU A 216 -11.72 -2.37 -4.55
N GLY A 217 -11.21 -2.57 -5.78
CA GLY A 217 -10.42 -3.75 -6.13
C GLY A 217 -9.09 -3.82 -5.40
N ASP A 218 -8.42 -2.69 -5.18
CA ASP A 218 -7.14 -2.62 -4.47
C ASP A 218 -7.30 -2.98 -2.98
N ALA A 219 -8.37 -2.55 -2.32
CA ALA A 219 -8.68 -2.93 -0.94
C ALA A 219 -8.95 -4.45 -0.84
N ALA A 220 -9.77 -4.99 -1.77
CA ALA A 220 -10.05 -6.42 -1.84
C ALA A 220 -8.76 -7.23 -2.03
N ARG A 221 -7.94 -6.83 -3.00
CA ARG A 221 -6.69 -7.48 -3.33
C ARG A 221 -5.72 -7.48 -2.15
N ARG A 222 -5.42 -6.32 -1.56
CA ARG A 222 -4.45 -6.23 -0.45
C ARG A 222 -4.95 -6.92 0.80
N GLY A 223 -6.16 -6.61 1.23
CA GLY A 223 -6.71 -7.13 2.47
C GLY A 223 -6.96 -8.63 2.42
N LEU A 224 -7.66 -9.11 1.37
CA LEU A 224 -7.98 -10.53 1.25
C LEU A 224 -6.76 -11.39 0.91
N ASN A 225 -5.86 -10.91 0.05
CA ASN A 225 -4.67 -11.68 -0.30
C ASN A 225 -3.78 -11.91 0.92
N GLN A 226 -3.55 -10.87 1.72
CA GLN A 226 -2.81 -10.98 2.97
C GLN A 226 -3.51 -11.89 3.97
N ALA A 227 -4.83 -11.75 4.14
CA ALA A 227 -5.62 -12.59 5.05
C ALA A 227 -5.60 -14.06 4.62
N LEU A 228 -5.77 -14.35 3.32
CA LEU A 228 -5.72 -15.71 2.78
C LEU A 228 -4.34 -16.36 2.94
N ILE A 229 -3.25 -15.61 2.73
CA ILE A 229 -1.90 -16.10 3.01
C ILE A 229 -1.77 -16.45 4.49
N MET A 230 -2.20 -15.55 5.39
CA MET A 230 -2.13 -15.78 6.83
C MET A 230 -2.97 -16.96 7.31
N ASP A 231 -4.13 -17.21 6.69
CA ASP A 231 -5.02 -18.33 7.02
C ASP A 231 -4.43 -19.68 6.55
N GLN A 232 -3.63 -19.70 5.48
CA GLN A 232 -3.07 -20.92 4.88
C GLN A 232 -1.67 -21.26 5.40
N VAL A 233 -0.95 -20.31 5.96
CA VAL A 233 0.42 -20.51 6.42
C VAL A 233 0.43 -20.94 7.87
N SER A 234 1.18 -22.03 8.19
CA SER A 234 1.40 -22.47 9.58
C SER A 234 2.13 -21.39 10.38
N ASP A 235 1.84 -21.30 11.68
CA ASP A 235 2.39 -20.28 12.60
C ASP A 235 3.91 -20.17 12.54
N ALA A 236 4.61 -21.30 12.40
CA ALA A 236 6.06 -21.36 12.33
C ALA A 236 6.68 -20.68 11.10
N TYR A 237 5.92 -20.56 10.00
CA TYR A 237 6.38 -19.99 8.73
C TYR A 237 5.75 -18.63 8.40
N ARG A 238 4.78 -18.13 9.20
CA ARG A 238 4.08 -16.86 8.94
C ARG A 238 5.03 -15.68 8.72
N GLY A 239 5.97 -15.48 9.60
CA GLY A 239 6.94 -14.39 9.47
C GLY A 239 7.76 -14.46 8.18
N ARG A 240 8.25 -15.66 7.83
CA ARG A 240 9.08 -15.90 6.63
C ARG A 240 8.28 -15.69 5.34
N VAL A 241 7.07 -16.22 5.27
CA VAL A 241 6.19 -16.06 4.09
C VAL A 241 5.74 -14.61 3.94
N MET A 242 5.41 -13.93 5.06
CA MET A 242 5.05 -12.52 5.03
C MET A 242 6.20 -11.62 4.62
N SER A 243 7.44 -11.94 5.00
CA SER A 243 8.61 -11.20 4.51
C SER A 243 8.74 -11.30 2.99
N ILE A 244 8.53 -12.51 2.42
CA ILE A 244 8.53 -12.70 0.96
C ILE A 244 7.38 -11.92 0.31
N TYR A 245 6.18 -11.93 0.90
CA TYR A 245 5.05 -11.15 0.42
C TYR A 245 5.35 -9.63 0.44
N MET A 246 5.99 -9.13 1.50
CA MET A 246 6.38 -7.72 1.61
C MET A 246 7.47 -7.30 0.62
N MET A 247 8.28 -8.23 0.10
CA MET A 247 9.26 -7.93 -0.96
C MET A 247 8.59 -7.43 -2.26
N ASN A 248 7.27 -7.64 -2.44
CA ASN A 248 6.51 -7.05 -3.55
C ASN A 248 6.66 -5.53 -3.62
N PHE A 249 6.77 -4.85 -2.48
CA PHE A 249 7.00 -3.41 -2.45
C PHE A 249 8.40 -3.02 -2.99
N GLY A 250 9.39 -3.89 -2.81
CA GLY A 250 10.73 -3.71 -3.37
C GLY A 250 10.81 -3.88 -4.90
N LEU A 251 9.83 -4.56 -5.51
CA LEU A 251 9.74 -4.73 -6.97
C LEU A 251 9.07 -3.53 -7.66
N MET A 252 8.54 -2.59 -6.91
CA MET A 252 7.81 -1.42 -7.41
C MET A 252 8.60 -0.57 -8.43
N PRO A 253 9.91 -0.28 -8.24
CA PRO A 253 10.68 0.48 -9.23
C PRO A 253 10.76 -0.22 -10.58
N LEU A 254 10.77 -1.56 -10.61
CA LEU A 254 10.81 -2.34 -11.86
C LEU A 254 9.55 -2.18 -12.72
N ALA A 255 8.41 -1.84 -12.10
CA ALA A 255 7.17 -1.57 -12.81
C ALA A 255 7.03 -0.11 -13.25
N ILE A 256 7.59 0.81 -12.48
CA ILE A 256 7.49 2.26 -12.74
C ILE A 256 8.41 2.68 -13.88
N LEU A 257 9.63 2.12 -13.97
CA LEU A 257 10.61 2.48 -15.00
C LEU A 257 10.09 2.26 -16.42
N PRO A 258 9.58 1.08 -16.81
CA PRO A 258 9.03 0.87 -18.16
C PRO A 258 7.81 1.76 -18.44
N ALA A 259 6.95 1.97 -17.43
CA ALA A 259 5.78 2.83 -17.56
C ALA A 259 6.17 4.30 -17.78
N GLY A 260 7.17 4.81 -17.08
CA GLY A 260 7.69 6.16 -17.27
C GLY A 260 8.37 6.37 -18.62
N ILE A 261 9.07 5.35 -19.14
CA ILE A 261 9.67 5.40 -20.49
C ILE A 261 8.57 5.43 -21.57
N ALA A 262 7.51 4.62 -21.40
CA ALA A 262 6.41 4.54 -22.36
C ALA A 262 5.62 5.86 -22.48
N THR A 263 5.68 6.77 -21.52
CA THR A 263 5.04 8.10 -21.60
C THR A 263 5.87 9.14 -22.34
N GLN A 264 7.10 8.82 -22.76
CA GLN A 264 7.93 9.72 -23.55
C GLN A 264 7.76 9.53 -25.06
N TYR A 265 7.11 8.48 -25.48
CA TYR A 265 6.76 8.15 -26.87
C TYR A 265 5.24 8.21 -27.08
#